data_105ccff2b0dfd8751d4026af061ff9f2
#
_entry.id   105ccff2b0dfd8751d4026af061ff9f2
#
_cell.length_a   1.000
_cell.length_b   1.000
_cell.length_c   1.000
_cell.angle_alpha   90.00
_cell.angle_beta   90.00
_cell.angle_gamma   90.00
#
_symmetry.space_group_name_H-M   'P 1'
#
loop_
_entity.id
_entity.type
_entity.pdbx_description
1 polymer ?
#
loop_
_entity_poly.entity_id
_entity_poly.type
_entity_poly.pdbx_seq_one_letter_code
_entity_poly.pdbx_strand_id
1 'polypeptide(L)'
;MKLMKTILAAVSGALMLVCIPAFAHAQDELTGTVDQGNIQPLPIAIAIGGNDASGGDLGNKISKVVMNDLESSGYFAPINPAAFIQQNPDVAVQPEFAAWKTINAQYLSNGRAFVDSDGRLQVDFRLWDIFSQNQLLGQSLTATPENWRRIAHKIADAIYEKLTGQEGYFDTRIVFVAESGYRTARIKHLAIMDQDGANPSYLPVAGNNTKVMTPRFSADSQEIAYMALTADSARIYIYNLETGRQEAVGQIKGMAFAPRFSPDGSKLAFSVSQGGATNIYVMDLRTRSMTKLTSGGFINTSPSFSADGSTIAFTSDRGGSPQIYLMNASGGNVRRITFGGGSYSTPVFSPKGDQIAFTKQSGGRFSIGVMDASGGNAKLLTSSYLEEGPTWAPNGRYIMFFRESQGGNPSLWMVEVTGRVERAVPYPGGASDPAWSPRLK
;
A
#
# COMPACT_ATOMS: atom_id res chain seq x y z
N MET A 1 8.02 32.74 70.42
CA MET A 1 7.78 34.02 71.13
C MET A 1 7.48 35.06 70.04
N LYS A 2 6.25 35.49 70.06
CA LYS A 2 5.68 36.80 69.71
C LYS A 2 5.92 37.28 68.26
N LEU A 3 4.91 37.32 67.40
CA LEU A 3 3.81 38.32 67.32
C LEU A 3 4.21 39.52 66.48
N MET A 4 3.58 39.76 65.45
CA MET A 4 2.36 40.58 65.24
C MET A 4 2.59 41.56 64.09
N LYS A 5 1.69 41.50 63.13
CA LYS A 5 0.75 42.57 62.67
C LYS A 5 1.43 43.84 62.08
N THR A 6 0.99 44.49 61.05
CA THR A 6 -0.35 44.90 60.60
C THR A 6 -0.22 45.79 59.36
N ILE A 7 -1.06 45.59 58.30
CA ILE A 7 -2.05 46.54 57.70
C ILE A 7 -1.58 47.71 56.77
N LEU A 8 -2.25 47.75 55.62
CA LEU A 8 -2.88 48.84 54.81
C LEU A 8 -1.94 49.62 53.88
N ALA A 9 -2.25 49.91 52.62
CA ALA A 9 -3.49 50.39 52.03
C ALA A 9 -3.40 50.40 50.49
N ALA A 10 -4.53 50.31 49.87
CA ALA A 10 -4.88 50.38 48.49
C ALA A 10 -4.42 51.68 47.76
N VAL A 11 -4.07 51.54 46.47
CA VAL A 11 -4.39 52.58 45.44
C VAL A 11 -4.80 51.87 44.16
N SER A 12 -6.02 52.14 43.75
CA SER A 12 -6.69 51.70 42.55
C SER A 12 -6.05 52.34 41.31
N GLY A 13 -5.73 51.54 40.30
CA GLY A 13 -5.42 51.97 38.97
C GLY A 13 -6.09 51.05 37.98
N ALA A 14 -7.30 51.41 37.54
CA ALA A 14 -8.04 50.68 36.52
C ALA A 14 -7.38 50.93 35.16
N LEU A 15 -6.69 49.91 34.61
CA LEU A 15 -6.31 49.82 33.22
C LEU A 15 -7.35 48.97 32.47
N MET A 16 -8.22 49.62 31.72
CA MET A 16 -9.14 48.98 30.78
C MET A 16 -8.30 48.29 29.69
N LEU A 17 -8.16 47.00 29.76
CA LEU A 17 -7.70 46.16 28.65
C LEU A 17 -8.90 45.91 27.75
N VAL A 18 -8.92 46.60 26.60
CA VAL A 18 -9.86 46.28 25.49
C VAL A 18 -9.48 44.92 24.92
N CYS A 19 -10.18 43.88 25.31
CA CYS A 19 -10.14 42.57 24.64
C CYS A 19 -10.85 42.70 23.30
N ILE A 20 -10.08 42.80 22.22
CA ILE A 20 -10.57 42.54 20.86
C ILE A 20 -10.74 40.99 20.76
N PRO A 21 -11.95 40.48 20.50
CA PRO A 21 -12.09 39.05 20.24
C PRO A 21 -11.44 38.79 18.88
N ALA A 22 -10.28 38.15 18.87
CA ALA A 22 -9.78 37.45 17.69
C ALA A 22 -10.77 36.37 17.33
N PHE A 23 -11.52 36.55 16.27
CA PHE A 23 -12.24 35.47 15.63
C PHE A 23 -11.19 34.52 15.08
N ALA A 24 -10.80 33.53 15.85
CA ALA A 24 -10.18 32.34 15.36
C ALA A 24 -11.22 31.67 14.47
N HIS A 25 -11.00 31.69 13.16
CA HIS A 25 -11.64 30.74 12.27
C HIS A 25 -11.10 29.39 12.68
N ALA A 26 -11.88 28.68 13.49
CA ALA A 26 -11.71 27.25 13.62
C ALA A 26 -11.99 26.67 12.23
N GLN A 27 -10.94 26.31 11.52
CA GLN A 27 -11.05 25.28 10.51
C GLN A 27 -11.43 24.03 11.29
N ASP A 28 -12.71 23.65 11.22
CA ASP A 28 -13.15 22.31 11.58
C ASP A 28 -12.45 21.33 10.62
N GLU A 29 -11.20 20.99 10.92
CA GLU A 29 -10.66 19.71 10.52
C GLU A 29 -11.56 18.67 11.18
N LEU A 30 -12.34 17.97 10.38
CA LEU A 30 -12.98 16.71 10.77
C LEU A 30 -11.88 15.69 11.06
N THR A 31 -11.16 15.86 12.15
CA THR A 31 -10.38 14.81 12.79
C THR A 31 -11.34 13.83 13.45
N GLY A 32 -12.09 13.11 12.64
CA GLY A 32 -12.75 11.91 13.07
C GLY A 32 -11.67 10.88 13.38
N THR A 33 -11.31 10.74 14.66
CA THR A 33 -10.65 9.53 15.15
C THR A 33 -11.59 8.37 14.82
N VAL A 34 -11.22 7.59 13.79
CA VAL A 34 -11.93 6.39 13.38
C VAL A 34 -11.62 5.28 14.39
N ASP A 35 -12.13 5.43 15.60
CA ASP A 35 -12.18 4.39 16.60
C ASP A 35 -13.58 3.78 16.62
N GLN A 36 -13.68 2.56 16.06
CA GLN A 36 -14.76 1.58 16.28
C GLN A 36 -16.21 1.94 15.88
N GLY A 37 -16.47 2.98 15.11
CA GLY A 37 -17.78 3.23 14.51
C GLY A 37 -18.03 2.39 13.26
N ASN A 38 -19.27 2.03 12.99
CA ASN A 38 -19.71 1.48 11.70
C ASN A 38 -19.60 2.62 10.66
N ILE A 39 -18.50 2.67 9.90
CA ILE A 39 -18.30 3.69 8.86
C ILE A 39 -19.32 3.38 7.78
N GLN A 40 -20.34 4.22 7.64
CA GLN A 40 -21.19 4.18 6.46
C GLN A 40 -20.37 4.79 5.31
N PRO A 41 -20.20 4.05 4.19
CA PRO A 41 -19.47 4.60 3.05
C PRO A 41 -20.13 5.87 2.53
N LEU A 42 -19.33 6.87 2.18
CA LEU A 42 -19.77 8.19 1.73
C LEU A 42 -20.41 8.09 0.32
N PRO A 43 -21.67 8.46 0.12
CA PRO A 43 -22.29 8.47 -1.19
C PRO A 43 -21.63 9.52 -2.10
N ILE A 44 -21.06 9.09 -3.22
CA ILE A 44 -20.34 9.95 -4.15
C ILE A 44 -20.80 9.70 -5.60
N ALA A 45 -21.04 10.77 -6.36
CA ALA A 45 -21.27 10.71 -7.78
C ALA A 45 -20.00 11.09 -8.55
N ILE A 46 -19.65 10.30 -9.58
CA ILE A 46 -18.52 10.56 -10.47
C ILE A 46 -19.04 10.75 -11.87
N ALA A 47 -19.01 11.98 -12.36
CA ALA A 47 -19.58 12.41 -13.64
C ALA A 47 -18.51 13.12 -14.50
N ILE A 48 -17.58 12.35 -15.08
CA ILE A 48 -16.56 12.85 -15.99
C ILE A 48 -17.01 12.53 -17.41
N GLY A 49 -17.29 13.58 -18.19
CA GLY A 49 -17.68 13.46 -19.60
C GLY A 49 -16.49 13.59 -20.55
N GLY A 50 -16.76 13.44 -21.84
CA GLY A 50 -15.78 13.67 -22.91
C GLY A 50 -15.34 12.43 -23.66
N ASN A 51 -14.88 12.65 -24.88
CA ASN A 51 -14.50 11.61 -25.82
C ASN A 51 -13.00 11.66 -26.15
N ASP A 52 -12.43 10.54 -26.56
CA ASP A 52 -11.12 10.50 -27.17
C ASP A 52 -11.18 11.02 -28.63
N ALA A 53 -9.99 11.15 -29.26
CA ALA A 53 -9.85 11.63 -30.64
C ALA A 53 -10.59 10.76 -31.68
N SER A 54 -10.93 9.52 -31.37
CA SER A 54 -11.67 8.59 -32.21
C SER A 54 -13.20 8.59 -31.96
N GLY A 55 -13.68 9.45 -31.00
CA GLY A 55 -15.06 9.48 -30.56
C GLY A 55 -15.40 8.43 -29.49
N GLY A 56 -14.40 7.73 -28.96
CA GLY A 56 -14.59 6.77 -27.86
C GLY A 56 -14.92 7.47 -26.54
N ASP A 57 -15.74 6.84 -25.72
CA ASP A 57 -16.23 7.37 -24.45
C ASP A 57 -15.16 7.33 -23.36
N LEU A 58 -14.22 8.25 -23.45
CA LEU A 58 -13.07 8.33 -22.53
C LEU A 58 -13.50 8.79 -21.13
N GLY A 59 -14.45 9.71 -21.05
CA GLY A 59 -14.95 10.22 -19.78
C GLY A 59 -15.58 9.12 -18.93
N ASN A 60 -16.43 8.27 -19.51
CA ASN A 60 -17.05 7.14 -18.81
C ASN A 60 -16.01 6.07 -18.41
N LYS A 61 -15.00 5.83 -19.26
CA LYS A 61 -13.90 4.92 -18.89
C LYS A 61 -13.17 5.41 -17.65
N ILE A 62 -12.83 6.69 -17.59
CA ILE A 62 -12.18 7.32 -16.44
C ILE A 62 -13.09 7.27 -15.22
N SER A 63 -14.35 7.69 -15.34
CA SER A 63 -15.34 7.64 -14.25
C SER A 63 -15.45 6.25 -13.64
N LYS A 64 -15.51 5.20 -14.48
CA LYS A 64 -15.62 3.81 -14.03
C LYS A 64 -14.41 3.38 -13.19
N VAL A 65 -13.18 3.75 -13.59
CA VAL A 65 -11.98 3.43 -12.82
C VAL A 65 -11.98 4.18 -11.49
N VAL A 66 -12.31 5.49 -11.50
CA VAL A 66 -12.41 6.29 -10.28
C VAL A 66 -13.43 5.71 -9.31
N MET A 67 -14.61 5.32 -9.80
CA MET A 67 -15.65 4.67 -8.98
C MET A 67 -15.13 3.37 -8.36
N ASN A 68 -14.53 2.49 -9.17
CA ASN A 68 -14.01 1.21 -8.70
C ASN A 68 -12.92 1.40 -7.63
N ASP A 69 -12.01 2.35 -7.81
CA ASP A 69 -10.96 2.66 -6.85
C ASP A 69 -11.56 3.11 -5.51
N LEU A 70 -12.44 4.10 -5.56
CA LEU A 70 -13.07 4.66 -4.35
C LEU A 70 -13.91 3.60 -3.62
N GLU A 71 -14.74 2.81 -4.33
CA GLU A 71 -15.52 1.71 -3.76
C GLU A 71 -14.61 0.68 -3.10
N SER A 72 -13.52 0.34 -3.79
CA SER A 72 -12.56 -0.65 -3.32
C SER A 72 -11.91 -0.30 -1.99
N SER A 73 -11.84 0.98 -1.66
CA SER A 73 -11.32 1.45 -0.38
C SER A 73 -12.25 1.15 0.81
N GLY A 74 -13.55 0.92 0.55
CA GLY A 74 -14.58 0.74 1.57
C GLY A 74 -15.04 2.03 2.26
N TYR A 75 -14.49 3.20 1.88
CA TYR A 75 -14.88 4.50 2.44
C TYR A 75 -15.95 5.20 1.62
N PHE A 76 -16.19 4.78 0.38
CA PHE A 76 -17.12 5.42 -0.54
C PHE A 76 -18.15 4.43 -1.10
N ALA A 77 -19.34 4.95 -1.38
CA ALA A 77 -20.42 4.28 -2.09
C ALA A 77 -20.71 5.05 -3.39
N PRO A 78 -20.08 4.71 -4.52
CA PRO A 78 -20.35 5.36 -5.79
C PRO A 78 -21.79 5.16 -6.23
N ILE A 79 -22.45 6.26 -6.61
CA ILE A 79 -23.82 6.25 -7.09
C ILE A 79 -23.84 5.79 -8.55
N ASN A 80 -24.77 4.88 -8.89
CA ASN A 80 -24.91 4.39 -10.25
C ASN A 80 -25.21 5.56 -11.21
N PRO A 81 -24.41 5.75 -12.29
CA PRO A 81 -24.63 6.83 -13.26
C PRO A 81 -26.01 6.85 -13.91
N ALA A 82 -26.71 5.70 -13.99
CA ALA A 82 -28.08 5.64 -14.47
C ALA A 82 -29.09 6.43 -13.60
N ALA A 83 -28.75 6.74 -12.36
CA ALA A 83 -29.57 7.55 -11.47
C ALA A 83 -29.31 9.06 -11.63
N PHE A 84 -28.32 9.48 -12.41
CA PHE A 84 -27.99 10.90 -12.56
C PHE A 84 -29.08 11.66 -13.31
N ILE A 85 -29.63 12.68 -12.66
CA ILE A 85 -30.63 13.59 -13.25
C ILE A 85 -29.92 14.57 -14.18
N GLN A 86 -28.84 15.17 -13.74
CA GLN A 86 -27.97 16.02 -14.55
C GLN A 86 -26.87 15.15 -15.20
N GLN A 87 -26.98 14.95 -16.50
CA GLN A 87 -25.98 14.21 -17.27
C GLN A 87 -24.80 15.13 -17.64
N ASN A 88 -23.57 14.68 -17.45
CA ASN A 88 -22.34 15.37 -17.85
C ASN A 88 -22.29 16.86 -17.46
N PRO A 89 -22.40 17.21 -16.16
CA PRO A 89 -22.39 18.60 -15.73
C PRO A 89 -21.09 19.27 -16.17
N ASP A 90 -21.23 20.47 -16.79
CA ASP A 90 -20.08 21.24 -17.25
C ASP A 90 -19.13 21.56 -16.09
N VAL A 91 -17.85 21.23 -16.25
CA VAL A 91 -16.82 21.47 -15.24
C VAL A 91 -16.60 22.98 -15.00
N ALA A 92 -16.93 23.83 -15.97
CA ALA A 92 -16.75 25.29 -15.86
C ALA A 92 -17.85 25.98 -15.03
N VAL A 93 -18.99 25.34 -14.85
CA VAL A 93 -20.17 25.88 -14.15
C VAL A 93 -20.44 25.13 -12.85
N GLN A 94 -21.09 25.81 -11.93
CA GLN A 94 -21.57 25.20 -10.69
C GLN A 94 -22.68 24.18 -10.99
N PRO A 95 -22.62 22.97 -10.41
CA PRO A 95 -23.63 21.94 -10.67
C PRO A 95 -24.99 22.30 -10.07
N GLU A 96 -26.05 21.69 -10.60
CA GLU A 96 -27.41 21.81 -10.06
C GLU A 96 -27.56 20.97 -8.77
N PHE A 97 -27.14 21.49 -7.64
CA PHE A 97 -27.09 20.78 -6.37
C PHE A 97 -28.40 20.10 -5.97
N ALA A 98 -29.56 20.69 -6.33
CA ALA A 98 -30.85 20.10 -6.04
C ALA A 98 -31.05 18.73 -6.72
N ALA A 99 -30.59 18.58 -7.97
CA ALA A 99 -30.65 17.32 -8.70
C ALA A 99 -29.82 16.22 -8.00
N TRP A 100 -28.63 16.57 -7.51
CA TRP A 100 -27.75 15.65 -6.83
C TRP A 100 -28.23 15.27 -5.42
N LYS A 101 -28.85 16.21 -4.69
CA LYS A 101 -29.52 15.94 -3.40
C LYS A 101 -30.65 14.90 -3.55
N THR A 102 -31.40 14.96 -4.64
CA THR A 102 -32.52 14.03 -4.89
C THR A 102 -32.08 12.56 -4.96
N ILE A 103 -30.86 12.29 -5.42
CA ILE A 103 -30.28 10.95 -5.48
C ILE A 103 -29.38 10.63 -4.30
N ASN A 104 -29.46 11.40 -3.22
CA ASN A 104 -28.67 11.25 -1.98
C ASN A 104 -27.15 11.31 -2.19
N ALA A 105 -26.66 12.05 -3.19
CA ALA A 105 -25.24 12.32 -3.32
C ALA A 105 -24.77 13.25 -2.19
N GLN A 106 -23.75 12.86 -1.45
CA GLN A 106 -23.08 13.73 -0.50
C GLN A 106 -21.98 14.52 -1.21
N TYR A 107 -21.27 13.87 -2.11
CA TYR A 107 -20.21 14.47 -2.91
C TYR A 107 -20.45 14.23 -4.41
N LEU A 108 -19.96 15.16 -5.22
CA LEU A 108 -19.94 15.06 -6.68
C LEU A 108 -18.54 15.38 -7.18
N SER A 109 -17.96 14.49 -7.98
CA SER A 109 -16.84 14.83 -8.84
C SER A 109 -17.32 14.93 -10.27
N ASN A 110 -17.37 16.16 -10.82
CA ASN A 110 -17.64 16.39 -12.23
C ASN A 110 -16.36 16.76 -12.98
N GLY A 111 -16.31 16.46 -14.27
CA GLY A 111 -15.12 16.73 -15.06
C GLY A 111 -15.33 16.57 -16.56
N ARG A 112 -14.26 16.90 -17.30
CA ARG A 112 -14.19 16.74 -18.75
C ARG A 112 -12.83 16.18 -19.15
N ALA A 113 -12.87 15.10 -19.95
CA ALA A 113 -11.68 14.51 -20.58
C ALA A 113 -11.68 14.85 -22.08
N PHE A 114 -10.53 15.28 -22.62
CA PHE A 114 -10.36 15.57 -24.03
C PHE A 114 -8.88 15.43 -24.44
N VAL A 115 -8.64 15.23 -25.71
CA VAL A 115 -7.29 15.25 -26.29
C VAL A 115 -7.08 16.64 -26.87
N ASP A 116 -6.02 17.34 -26.43
CA ASP A 116 -5.69 18.67 -26.87
C ASP A 116 -5.04 18.68 -28.28
N SER A 117 -4.73 19.89 -28.80
CA SER A 117 -4.10 20.07 -30.11
C SER A 117 -2.72 19.42 -30.26
N ASP A 118 -2.04 19.21 -29.14
CA ASP A 118 -0.70 18.61 -29.10
C ASP A 118 -0.78 17.07 -28.95
N GLY A 119 -2.00 16.51 -29.00
CA GLY A 119 -2.24 15.08 -28.88
C GLY A 119 -2.15 14.56 -27.44
N ARG A 120 -2.17 15.44 -26.44
CA ARG A 120 -2.12 15.05 -25.03
C ARG A 120 -3.52 14.92 -24.46
N LEU A 121 -3.74 13.91 -23.64
CA LEU A 121 -4.94 13.79 -22.83
C LEU A 121 -4.89 14.83 -21.71
N GLN A 122 -5.94 15.63 -21.62
CA GLN A 122 -6.22 16.51 -20.50
C GLN A 122 -7.53 16.13 -19.83
N VAL A 123 -7.54 16.11 -18.49
CA VAL A 123 -8.75 15.90 -17.69
C VAL A 123 -8.85 16.99 -16.64
N ASP A 124 -9.88 17.81 -16.78
CA ASP A 124 -10.25 18.84 -15.81
C ASP A 124 -11.34 18.25 -14.93
N PHE A 125 -11.18 18.33 -13.60
CA PHE A 125 -12.23 17.86 -12.68
C PHE A 125 -12.34 18.75 -11.45
N ARG A 126 -13.52 18.74 -10.84
CA ARG A 126 -13.83 19.41 -9.58
C ARG A 126 -14.54 18.45 -8.64
N LEU A 127 -14.30 18.61 -7.36
CA LEU A 127 -15.01 17.91 -6.29
C LEU A 127 -15.85 18.91 -5.51
N TRP A 128 -17.11 18.58 -5.30
CA TRP A 128 -18.10 19.41 -4.62
C TRP A 128 -18.67 18.66 -3.41
N ASP A 129 -18.89 19.39 -2.33
CA ASP A 129 -19.80 18.99 -1.27
C ASP A 129 -21.21 19.49 -1.65
N ILE A 130 -22.14 18.55 -1.79
CA ILE A 130 -23.49 18.83 -2.29
C ILE A 130 -24.35 19.56 -1.27
N PHE A 131 -24.13 19.32 0.02
CA PHE A 131 -24.92 19.93 1.09
C PHE A 131 -24.47 21.36 1.38
N SER A 132 -23.18 21.59 1.53
CA SER A 132 -22.61 22.94 1.76
C SER A 132 -22.49 23.74 0.46
N GLN A 133 -22.61 23.10 -0.71
CA GLN A 133 -22.47 23.70 -2.04
C GLN A 133 -21.11 24.32 -2.32
N ASN A 134 -20.08 23.84 -1.61
CA ASN A 134 -18.71 24.31 -1.72
C ASN A 134 -17.89 23.43 -2.66
N GLN A 135 -17.04 24.05 -3.47
CA GLN A 135 -16.00 23.34 -4.19
C GLN A 135 -14.86 22.98 -3.22
N LEU A 136 -14.59 21.69 -3.07
CA LEU A 136 -13.52 21.16 -2.20
C LEU A 136 -12.19 21.06 -2.91
N LEU A 137 -12.21 20.76 -4.22
CA LEU A 137 -11.03 20.52 -5.05
C LEU A 137 -11.31 20.93 -6.50
N GLY A 138 -10.28 21.36 -7.22
CA GLY A 138 -10.29 21.58 -8.66
C GLY A 138 -8.88 21.38 -9.19
N GLN A 139 -8.72 20.48 -10.17
CA GLN A 139 -7.43 20.15 -10.77
C GLN A 139 -7.58 19.88 -12.28
N SER A 140 -6.46 20.10 -12.98
CA SER A 140 -6.26 19.70 -14.37
C SER A 140 -5.06 18.75 -14.43
N LEU A 141 -5.26 17.57 -14.99
CA LEU A 141 -4.25 16.53 -15.14
C LEU A 141 -3.98 16.27 -16.61
N THR A 142 -2.71 16.13 -16.98
CA THR A 142 -2.29 15.84 -18.36
C THR A 142 -1.40 14.60 -18.42
N ALA A 143 -1.58 13.81 -19.49
CA ALA A 143 -0.75 12.64 -19.78
C ALA A 143 -0.76 12.35 -21.30
N THR A 144 -0.06 11.30 -21.73
CA THR A 144 -0.31 10.72 -23.05
C THR A 144 -1.64 9.93 -23.02
N PRO A 145 -2.38 9.80 -24.14
CA PRO A 145 -3.66 9.11 -24.19
C PRO A 145 -3.63 7.68 -23.64
N GLU A 146 -2.53 6.97 -23.83
CA GLU A 146 -2.34 5.58 -23.35
C GLU A 146 -2.33 5.51 -21.82
N ASN A 147 -1.94 6.58 -21.14
CA ASN A 147 -1.85 6.69 -19.69
C ASN A 147 -3.16 7.16 -19.02
N TRP A 148 -4.30 7.08 -19.72
CA TRP A 148 -5.60 7.54 -19.20
C TRP A 148 -5.98 6.89 -17.87
N ARG A 149 -5.62 5.63 -17.64
CA ARG A 149 -5.89 4.95 -16.36
C ARG A 149 -5.11 5.57 -15.20
N ARG A 150 -3.84 5.96 -15.42
CA ARG A 150 -3.07 6.68 -14.39
C ARG A 150 -3.73 8.00 -14.00
N ILE A 151 -4.33 8.74 -14.98
CA ILE A 151 -5.11 9.93 -14.65
C ILE A 151 -6.32 9.56 -13.78
N ALA A 152 -7.05 8.49 -14.10
CA ALA A 152 -8.18 8.04 -13.28
C ALA A 152 -7.74 7.70 -11.84
N HIS A 153 -6.66 6.94 -11.65
CA HIS A 153 -6.11 6.63 -10.34
C HIS A 153 -5.66 7.87 -9.57
N LYS A 154 -5.04 8.86 -10.23
CA LYS A 154 -4.67 10.15 -9.61
C LYS A 154 -5.89 10.98 -9.19
N ILE A 155 -6.98 10.96 -9.96
CA ILE A 155 -8.25 11.58 -9.57
C ILE A 155 -8.81 10.89 -8.32
N ALA A 156 -8.83 9.56 -8.30
CA ALA A 156 -9.26 8.79 -7.14
C ALA A 156 -8.39 9.08 -5.91
N ASP A 157 -7.05 9.15 -6.07
CA ASP A 157 -6.12 9.55 -5.01
C ASP A 157 -6.47 10.94 -4.45
N ALA A 158 -6.65 11.93 -5.33
CA ALA A 158 -6.96 13.30 -4.93
C ALA A 158 -8.31 13.42 -4.17
N ILE A 159 -9.33 12.69 -4.62
CA ILE A 159 -10.63 12.61 -3.93
C ILE A 159 -10.48 11.92 -2.58
N TYR A 160 -9.79 10.77 -2.54
CA TYR A 160 -9.55 10.01 -1.33
C TYR A 160 -8.79 10.84 -0.28
N GLU A 161 -7.68 11.48 -0.68
CA GLU A 161 -6.90 12.35 0.20
C GLU A 161 -7.74 13.51 0.75
N LYS A 162 -8.52 14.18 -0.12
CA LYS A 162 -9.32 15.33 0.27
C LYS A 162 -10.41 14.98 1.27
N LEU A 163 -11.06 13.82 1.12
CA LEU A 163 -12.22 13.44 1.93
C LEU A 163 -11.88 12.59 3.15
N THR A 164 -10.71 11.92 3.17
CA THR A 164 -10.31 11.07 4.30
C THR A 164 -9.14 11.64 5.10
N GLY A 165 -8.43 12.65 4.58
CA GLY A 165 -7.19 13.16 5.17
C GLY A 165 -6.01 12.18 5.09
N GLN A 166 -6.15 11.07 4.33
CA GLN A 166 -5.14 10.05 4.19
C GLN A 166 -4.54 10.06 2.79
N GLU A 167 -3.26 9.75 2.66
CA GLU A 167 -2.62 9.65 1.36
C GLU A 167 -3.31 8.61 0.47
N GLY A 168 -3.43 8.92 -0.81
CA GLY A 168 -3.92 8.00 -1.82
C GLY A 168 -2.95 6.87 -2.10
N TYR A 169 -3.44 5.80 -2.73
CA TYR A 169 -2.65 4.61 -3.03
C TYR A 169 -3.04 3.96 -4.37
N PHE A 170 -3.92 4.60 -5.13
CA PHE A 170 -4.47 4.00 -6.35
C PHE A 170 -3.51 4.10 -7.54
N ASP A 171 -2.73 5.20 -7.69
CA ASP A 171 -1.69 5.29 -8.74
C ASP A 171 -0.45 4.48 -8.34
N THR A 172 -0.62 3.16 -8.24
CA THR A 172 0.40 2.19 -7.85
C THR A 172 0.30 0.90 -8.66
N ARG A 173 1.32 0.05 -8.57
CA ARG A 173 1.38 -1.24 -9.24
C ARG A 173 1.63 -2.38 -8.27
N ILE A 174 1.26 -3.57 -8.69
CA ILE A 174 1.54 -4.82 -8.00
C ILE A 174 2.45 -5.66 -8.88
N VAL A 175 3.62 -6.03 -8.36
CA VAL A 175 4.40 -7.13 -8.93
C VAL A 175 4.06 -8.40 -8.16
N PHE A 176 3.90 -9.51 -8.86
CA PHE A 176 3.48 -10.77 -8.26
C PHE A 176 4.00 -11.97 -9.07
N VAL A 177 3.82 -13.16 -8.52
CA VAL A 177 4.10 -14.41 -9.20
C VAL A 177 2.79 -14.93 -9.80
N ALA A 178 2.70 -14.89 -11.13
CA ALA A 178 1.60 -15.50 -11.87
C ALA A 178 1.84 -17.01 -11.98
N GLU A 179 0.86 -17.80 -11.57
CA GLU A 179 0.96 -19.27 -11.50
C GLU A 179 -0.02 -19.95 -12.45
N SER A 180 0.46 -20.97 -13.16
CA SER A 180 -0.34 -21.79 -14.06
C SER A 180 0.09 -23.26 -13.99
N GLY A 181 -0.69 -24.13 -14.62
CA GLY A 181 -0.40 -25.57 -14.64
C GLY A 181 -0.87 -26.32 -13.38
N TYR A 182 -0.54 -27.61 -13.32
CA TYR A 182 -0.94 -28.49 -12.22
C TYR A 182 -0.20 -28.13 -10.93
N ARG A 183 -0.86 -28.34 -9.77
CA ARG A 183 -0.29 -28.05 -8.45
C ARG A 183 1.09 -28.64 -8.19
N THR A 184 1.34 -29.84 -8.71
CA THR A 184 2.63 -30.56 -8.60
C THR A 184 3.69 -30.06 -9.58
N ALA A 185 3.31 -29.29 -10.60
CA ALA A 185 4.19 -28.80 -11.67
C ALA A 185 3.81 -27.36 -12.08
N ARG A 186 3.62 -26.47 -11.09
CA ARG A 186 3.28 -25.06 -11.37
C ARG A 186 4.40 -24.37 -12.13
N ILE A 187 3.99 -23.67 -13.17
CA ILE A 187 4.82 -22.70 -13.89
C ILE A 187 4.63 -21.35 -13.20
N LYS A 188 5.72 -20.68 -12.92
CA LYS A 188 5.74 -19.41 -12.18
C LYS A 188 6.42 -18.33 -13.01
N HIS A 189 5.66 -17.28 -13.35
CA HIS A 189 6.16 -16.12 -14.10
C HIS A 189 6.14 -14.88 -13.23
N LEU A 190 7.14 -14.00 -13.39
CA LEU A 190 7.09 -12.67 -12.85
C LEU A 190 6.09 -11.84 -13.65
N ALA A 191 5.14 -11.21 -12.98
CA ALA A 191 4.10 -10.40 -13.61
C ALA A 191 3.89 -9.09 -12.87
N ILE A 192 3.38 -8.09 -13.57
CA ILE A 192 3.05 -6.78 -13.03
C ILE A 192 1.65 -6.37 -13.52
N MET A 193 0.91 -5.64 -12.69
CA MET A 193 -0.43 -5.11 -13.01
C MET A 193 -0.70 -3.82 -12.25
N ASP A 194 -1.75 -3.08 -12.61
CA ASP A 194 -2.27 -1.99 -11.80
C ASP A 194 -2.82 -2.55 -10.46
N GLN A 195 -2.93 -1.73 -9.42
CA GLN A 195 -3.33 -2.20 -8.09
C GLN A 195 -4.77 -2.79 -8.06
N ASP A 196 -5.60 -2.42 -9.03
CA ASP A 196 -6.98 -2.93 -9.19
C ASP A 196 -7.10 -4.22 -10.02
N GLY A 197 -5.96 -4.82 -10.43
CA GLY A 197 -5.87 -6.03 -11.22
C GLY A 197 -5.89 -5.82 -12.73
N ALA A 198 -6.00 -4.57 -13.19
CA ALA A 198 -5.98 -4.27 -14.62
C ALA A 198 -4.56 -4.30 -15.22
N ASN A 199 -4.50 -4.37 -16.56
CA ASN A 199 -3.27 -4.35 -17.35
C ASN A 199 -2.21 -5.39 -16.91
N PRO A 200 -2.57 -6.64 -16.61
CA PRO A 200 -1.57 -7.64 -16.24
C PRO A 200 -0.62 -7.93 -17.42
N SER A 201 0.67 -7.95 -17.15
CA SER A 201 1.68 -8.29 -18.12
C SER A 201 2.81 -9.10 -17.50
N TYR A 202 3.40 -10.04 -18.27
CA TYR A 202 4.56 -10.77 -17.83
C TYR A 202 5.83 -9.95 -18.04
N LEU A 203 6.70 -9.99 -17.04
CA LEU A 203 8.04 -9.41 -17.16
C LEU A 203 8.99 -10.48 -17.75
N PRO A 204 9.72 -10.15 -18.81
CA PRO A 204 10.64 -11.09 -19.43
C PRO A 204 11.85 -11.34 -18.53
N VAL A 205 11.84 -12.46 -17.82
CA VAL A 205 12.98 -12.91 -17.02
C VAL A 205 13.75 -13.98 -17.78
N ALA A 206 15.08 -13.97 -17.70
CA ALA A 206 15.91 -14.90 -18.45
C ALA A 206 15.80 -16.33 -17.86
N GLY A 207 15.72 -17.29 -18.77
CA GLY A 207 15.81 -18.74 -18.49
C GLY A 207 14.50 -19.48 -18.67
N ASN A 208 14.50 -20.42 -19.60
CA ASN A 208 13.45 -21.40 -19.74
C ASN A 208 13.43 -22.31 -18.49
N ASN A 209 12.25 -22.59 -17.93
CA ASN A 209 12.04 -23.38 -16.70
C ASN A 209 12.53 -22.73 -15.39
N THR A 210 12.74 -21.43 -15.35
CA THR A 210 13.05 -20.72 -14.10
C THR A 210 11.78 -20.47 -13.30
N LYS A 211 11.73 -20.91 -12.03
CA LYS A 211 10.66 -20.54 -11.11
C LYS A 211 11.02 -19.25 -10.41
N VAL A 212 10.19 -18.24 -10.54
CA VAL A 212 10.37 -16.96 -9.86
C VAL A 212 9.57 -16.92 -8.54
N MET A 213 10.09 -16.25 -7.53
CA MET A 213 9.46 -16.12 -6.21
C MET A 213 9.85 -14.80 -5.54
N THR A 214 9.04 -14.40 -4.60
CA THR A 214 9.28 -13.28 -3.66
C THR A 214 9.77 -11.99 -4.33
N PRO A 215 9.07 -11.48 -5.38
CA PRO A 215 9.43 -10.20 -5.98
C PRO A 215 9.23 -9.04 -5.01
N ARG A 216 10.05 -7.99 -5.12
CA ARG A 216 9.96 -6.77 -4.28
C ARG A 216 10.39 -5.55 -5.08
N PHE A 217 9.62 -4.46 -4.98
CA PHE A 217 9.99 -3.18 -5.55
C PHE A 217 11.13 -2.52 -4.79
N SER A 218 11.96 -1.76 -5.52
CA SER A 218 12.84 -0.74 -4.96
C SER A 218 12.05 0.47 -4.46
N ALA A 219 12.68 1.32 -3.66
CA ALA A 219 12.04 2.50 -3.08
C ALA A 219 11.56 3.54 -4.12
N ASP A 220 12.16 3.57 -5.30
CA ASP A 220 11.81 4.44 -6.43
C ASP A 220 10.86 3.78 -7.46
N SER A 221 10.45 2.54 -7.23
CA SER A 221 9.60 1.73 -8.12
C SER A 221 10.22 1.39 -9.49
N GLN A 222 11.52 1.62 -9.70
CA GLN A 222 12.17 1.36 -10.99
C GLN A 222 12.77 -0.04 -11.10
N GLU A 223 13.04 -0.68 -9.97
CA GLU A 223 13.66 -1.99 -9.92
C GLU A 223 12.83 -2.99 -9.14
N ILE A 224 12.95 -4.27 -9.51
CA ILE A 224 12.32 -5.40 -8.85
C ILE A 224 13.41 -6.41 -8.49
N ALA A 225 13.65 -6.62 -7.19
CA ALA A 225 14.44 -7.75 -6.72
C ALA A 225 13.55 -8.99 -6.64
N TYR A 226 14.01 -10.12 -7.15
CA TYR A 226 13.28 -11.38 -7.08
C TYR A 226 14.22 -12.58 -6.97
N MET A 227 13.72 -13.68 -6.45
CA MET A 227 14.42 -14.95 -6.45
C MET A 227 14.09 -15.73 -7.72
N ALA A 228 15.10 -16.28 -8.36
CA ALA A 228 14.98 -17.23 -9.45
C ALA A 228 15.57 -18.58 -9.03
N LEU A 229 14.75 -19.62 -9.12
CA LEU A 229 15.12 -21.02 -8.84
C LEU A 229 15.28 -21.76 -10.16
N THR A 230 16.50 -22.24 -10.42
CA THR A 230 16.83 -23.15 -11.51
C THR A 230 17.07 -24.56 -10.96
N ALA A 231 17.35 -25.55 -11.83
CA ALA A 231 17.67 -26.90 -11.40
C ALA A 231 18.84 -26.95 -10.41
N ASP A 232 19.84 -26.09 -10.60
CA ASP A 232 21.13 -26.16 -9.90
C ASP A 232 21.33 -25.06 -8.85
N SER A 233 20.50 -24.01 -8.83
CA SER A 233 20.73 -22.86 -7.96
C SER A 233 19.48 -22.04 -7.67
N ALA A 234 19.49 -21.39 -6.49
CA ALA A 234 18.56 -20.30 -6.17
C ALA A 234 19.35 -19.00 -6.03
N ARG A 235 19.03 -18.01 -6.85
CA ARG A 235 19.74 -16.72 -6.92
C ARG A 235 18.76 -15.56 -6.87
N ILE A 236 19.24 -14.44 -6.38
CA ILE A 236 18.51 -13.18 -6.43
C ILE A 236 18.95 -12.41 -7.66
N TYR A 237 17.98 -11.84 -8.36
CA TYR A 237 18.15 -10.94 -9.49
C TYR A 237 17.50 -9.60 -9.22
N ILE A 238 18.01 -8.55 -9.83
CA ILE A 238 17.37 -7.24 -9.92
C ILE A 238 17.01 -7.03 -11.39
N TYR A 239 15.74 -6.72 -11.63
CA TYR A 239 15.16 -6.40 -12.92
C TYR A 239 14.83 -4.90 -12.96
N ASN A 240 15.33 -4.19 -13.95
CA ASN A 240 15.04 -2.77 -14.16
C ASN A 240 13.85 -2.64 -15.11
N LEU A 241 12.78 -1.98 -14.68
CA LEU A 241 11.52 -1.86 -15.41
C LEU A 241 11.61 -0.98 -16.65
N GLU A 242 12.48 0.03 -16.64
CA GLU A 242 12.64 0.96 -17.76
C GLU A 242 13.45 0.32 -18.91
N THR A 243 14.56 -0.31 -18.56
CA THR A 243 15.49 -0.85 -19.55
C THR A 243 15.23 -2.30 -19.91
N GLY A 244 14.40 -3.02 -19.15
CA GLY A 244 14.16 -4.46 -19.26
C GLY A 244 15.39 -5.32 -18.94
N ARG A 245 16.47 -4.74 -18.40
CA ARG A 245 17.68 -5.46 -18.04
C ARG A 245 17.54 -6.13 -16.70
N GLN A 246 18.18 -7.30 -16.57
CA GLN A 246 18.30 -7.98 -15.30
C GLN A 246 19.76 -8.35 -15.01
N GLU A 247 20.11 -8.34 -13.74
CA GLU A 247 21.43 -8.75 -13.26
C GLU A 247 21.33 -9.62 -12.01
N ALA A 248 22.24 -10.57 -11.88
CA ALA A 248 22.34 -11.36 -10.64
C ALA A 248 22.98 -10.54 -9.52
N VAL A 249 22.45 -10.67 -8.32
CA VAL A 249 22.99 -10.03 -7.10
C VAL A 249 24.21 -10.82 -6.62
N GLY A 250 25.34 -10.62 -7.29
CA GLY A 250 26.62 -11.20 -6.89
C GLY A 250 26.71 -12.73 -6.97
N GLN A 251 27.87 -13.27 -6.62
CA GLN A 251 28.09 -14.71 -6.44
C GLN A 251 27.93 -15.08 -4.97
N ILE A 252 26.79 -15.65 -4.62
CA ILE A 252 26.47 -16.04 -3.23
C ILE A 252 26.65 -17.54 -3.09
N LYS A 253 27.47 -17.98 -2.16
CA LYS A 253 27.60 -19.41 -1.82
C LYS A 253 26.37 -19.83 -1.02
N GLY A 254 25.57 -20.75 -1.57
CA GLY A 254 24.32 -21.24 -0.97
C GLY A 254 23.09 -20.73 -1.71
N MET A 255 21.91 -21.01 -1.15
CA MET A 255 20.62 -20.59 -1.70
C MET A 255 20.25 -19.21 -1.13
N ALA A 256 20.19 -18.19 -1.99
CA ALA A 256 19.77 -16.84 -1.61
C ALA A 256 18.30 -16.61 -1.95
N PHE A 257 17.52 -16.06 -0.99
CA PHE A 257 16.06 -15.86 -1.15
C PHE A 257 15.53 -14.73 -0.25
N ALA A 258 14.25 -14.39 -0.40
CA ALA A 258 13.52 -13.36 0.33
C ALA A 258 14.23 -11.98 0.33
N PRO A 259 14.50 -11.40 -0.85
CA PRO A 259 15.16 -10.09 -0.94
C PRO A 259 14.26 -8.97 -0.42
N ARG A 260 14.90 -7.90 0.13
CA ARG A 260 14.25 -6.64 0.55
C ARG A 260 15.20 -5.48 0.37
N PHE A 261 14.78 -4.47 -0.38
CA PHE A 261 15.53 -3.21 -0.45
C PHE A 261 15.47 -2.46 0.87
N SER A 262 16.51 -1.70 1.17
CA SER A 262 16.48 -0.66 2.21
C SER A 262 15.59 0.51 1.73
N PRO A 263 15.04 1.34 2.65
CA PRO A 263 14.16 2.46 2.28
C PRO A 263 14.82 3.49 1.35
N ASP A 264 16.14 3.65 1.46
CA ASP A 264 16.94 4.53 0.59
C ASP A 264 17.37 3.86 -0.73
N GLY A 265 17.02 2.58 -0.94
CA GLY A 265 17.38 1.82 -2.13
C GLY A 265 18.87 1.43 -2.23
N SER A 266 19.74 1.82 -1.27
CA SER A 266 21.19 1.62 -1.37
C SER A 266 21.63 0.19 -1.02
N LYS A 267 20.80 -0.57 -0.30
CA LYS A 267 21.12 -1.90 0.23
C LYS A 267 20.02 -2.91 -0.09
N LEU A 268 20.43 -4.18 -0.10
CA LEU A 268 19.53 -5.32 -0.21
C LEU A 268 19.76 -6.29 0.96
N ALA A 269 18.75 -6.51 1.78
CA ALA A 269 18.73 -7.59 2.77
C ALA A 269 18.16 -8.86 2.15
N PHE A 270 18.68 -10.01 2.51
CA PHE A 270 18.22 -11.32 2.03
C PHE A 270 18.66 -12.45 2.95
N SER A 271 18.07 -13.61 2.75
CA SER A 271 18.40 -14.82 3.47
C SER A 271 19.32 -15.70 2.63
N VAL A 272 20.33 -16.32 3.27
CA VAL A 272 21.20 -17.33 2.61
C VAL A 272 21.17 -18.61 3.41
N SER A 273 20.77 -19.72 2.77
CA SER A 273 20.82 -21.05 3.33
C SER A 273 22.11 -21.76 2.89
N GLN A 274 22.92 -22.18 3.86
CA GLN A 274 24.18 -22.88 3.65
C GLN A 274 24.52 -23.77 4.84
N GLY A 275 24.91 -25.02 4.60
CA GLY A 275 25.39 -25.92 5.66
C GLY A 275 24.36 -26.23 6.76
N GLY A 276 23.06 -26.30 6.41
CA GLY A 276 21.98 -26.58 7.36
C GLY A 276 21.48 -25.38 8.19
N ALA A 277 22.09 -24.21 8.04
CA ALA A 277 21.66 -22.98 8.70
C ALA A 277 21.23 -21.93 7.66
N THR A 278 20.33 -21.04 8.06
CA THR A 278 19.93 -19.91 7.23
C THR A 278 20.21 -18.60 7.97
N ASN A 279 20.90 -17.67 7.30
CA ASN A 279 21.30 -16.42 7.91
C ASN A 279 20.88 -15.22 7.07
N ILE A 280 20.67 -14.08 7.74
CA ILE A 280 20.39 -12.80 7.12
C ILE A 280 21.72 -12.14 6.71
N TYR A 281 21.75 -11.65 5.50
CA TYR A 281 22.83 -10.84 4.93
C TYR A 281 22.28 -9.51 4.43
N VAL A 282 23.13 -8.50 4.43
CA VAL A 282 22.91 -7.23 3.76
C VAL A 282 24.04 -6.99 2.78
N MET A 283 23.68 -6.60 1.56
CA MET A 283 24.61 -6.20 0.51
C MET A 283 24.44 -4.71 0.23
N ASP A 284 25.53 -3.97 0.15
CA ASP A 284 25.58 -2.64 -0.43
C ASP A 284 25.54 -2.77 -1.94
N LEU A 285 24.52 -2.19 -2.60
CA LEU A 285 24.29 -2.39 -4.04
C LEU A 285 25.30 -1.67 -4.91
N ARG A 286 25.95 -0.61 -4.42
CA ARG A 286 26.98 0.12 -5.15
C ARG A 286 28.33 -0.60 -5.12
N THR A 287 28.77 -1.04 -3.93
CA THR A 287 30.07 -1.66 -3.74
C THR A 287 30.06 -3.18 -3.90
N ARG A 288 28.87 -3.79 -3.89
CA ARG A 288 28.64 -5.24 -3.87
C ARG A 288 29.24 -5.94 -2.64
N SER A 289 29.63 -5.19 -1.62
CA SER A 289 30.09 -5.76 -0.36
C SER A 289 28.94 -6.36 0.43
N MET A 290 29.16 -7.53 1.00
CA MET A 290 28.13 -8.31 1.70
C MET A 290 28.52 -8.53 3.16
N THR A 291 27.61 -8.23 4.08
CA THR A 291 27.79 -8.40 5.53
C THR A 291 26.78 -9.43 6.05
N LYS A 292 27.27 -10.43 6.78
CA LYS A 292 26.44 -11.39 7.49
C LYS A 292 25.97 -10.80 8.81
N LEU A 293 24.65 -10.69 9.03
CA LEU A 293 24.08 -10.07 10.23
C LEU A 293 23.69 -11.06 11.33
N THR A 294 23.38 -12.31 10.98
CA THR A 294 23.01 -13.34 11.94
C THR A 294 23.95 -14.53 11.87
N SER A 295 24.07 -15.29 12.96
CA SER A 295 24.91 -16.48 13.09
C SER A 295 24.19 -17.54 13.93
N GLY A 296 24.80 -18.73 14.05
CA GLY A 296 24.26 -19.88 14.76
C GLY A 296 23.61 -20.90 13.81
N GLY A 297 23.12 -22.01 14.38
CA GLY A 297 22.51 -23.11 13.64
C GLY A 297 21.01 -22.92 13.39
N PHE A 298 20.50 -21.70 13.37
CA PHE A 298 19.09 -21.36 13.28
C PHE A 298 18.68 -21.05 11.84
N ILE A 299 17.35 -21.08 11.60
CA ILE A 299 16.73 -20.62 10.37
C ILE A 299 16.30 -19.15 10.57
N ASN A 300 17.09 -18.22 10.04
CA ASN A 300 16.81 -16.77 10.05
C ASN A 300 16.41 -16.34 8.65
N THR A 301 15.17 -15.87 8.46
CA THR A 301 14.63 -15.61 7.12
C THR A 301 13.71 -14.39 7.08
N SER A 302 13.30 -14.00 5.86
CA SER A 302 12.31 -12.95 5.59
C SER A 302 12.65 -11.61 6.26
N PRO A 303 13.83 -11.03 6.00
CA PRO A 303 14.19 -9.72 6.55
C PRO A 303 13.30 -8.61 6.00
N SER A 304 13.02 -7.60 6.82
CA SER A 304 12.33 -6.36 6.44
C SER A 304 12.93 -5.18 7.17
N PHE A 305 13.37 -4.15 6.44
CA PHE A 305 13.84 -2.91 7.05
C PHE A 305 12.69 -2.10 7.64
N SER A 306 12.94 -1.40 8.74
CA SER A 306 12.08 -0.31 9.23
C SER A 306 12.09 0.88 8.25
N ALA A 307 11.09 1.76 8.32
CA ALA A 307 10.95 2.89 7.41
C ALA A 307 12.16 3.86 7.47
N ASP A 308 12.81 3.98 8.60
CA ASP A 308 14.03 4.77 8.79
C ASP A 308 15.34 4.02 8.43
N GLY A 309 15.24 2.73 8.07
CA GLY A 309 16.38 1.88 7.73
C GLY A 309 17.26 1.45 8.89
N SER A 310 16.93 1.81 10.13
CA SER A 310 17.79 1.55 11.32
C SER A 310 17.66 0.14 11.89
N THR A 311 16.52 -0.51 11.65
CA THR A 311 16.14 -1.80 12.25
C THR A 311 15.76 -2.80 11.17
N ILE A 312 16.00 -4.09 11.42
CA ILE A 312 15.51 -5.20 10.58
C ILE A 312 14.64 -6.11 11.44
N ALA A 313 13.39 -6.33 10.99
CA ALA A 313 12.53 -7.41 11.46
C ALA A 313 12.83 -8.68 10.66
N PHE A 314 12.82 -9.83 11.28
CA PHE A 314 13.06 -11.12 10.62
C PHE A 314 12.42 -12.28 11.38
N THR A 315 12.18 -13.38 10.68
CA THR A 315 11.72 -14.65 11.28
C THR A 315 12.91 -15.46 11.76
N SER A 316 12.83 -16.05 12.96
CA SER A 316 13.83 -16.98 13.45
C SER A 316 13.21 -18.08 14.32
N ASP A 317 13.73 -19.30 14.19
CA ASP A 317 13.36 -20.47 15.01
C ASP A 317 14.22 -20.68 16.26
N ARG A 318 15.10 -19.73 16.60
CA ARG A 318 16.03 -19.78 17.76
C ARG A 318 15.35 -19.98 19.10
N GLY A 319 14.07 -19.71 19.21
CA GLY A 319 13.25 -19.94 20.40
C GLY A 319 12.46 -21.27 20.38
N GLY A 320 12.79 -22.19 19.47
CA GLY A 320 12.15 -23.49 19.30
C GLY A 320 11.05 -23.54 18.24
N SER A 321 10.44 -22.41 17.92
CA SER A 321 9.46 -22.25 16.82
C SER A 321 9.68 -20.92 16.11
N PRO A 322 9.25 -20.78 14.82
CA PRO A 322 9.35 -19.53 14.09
C PRO A 322 8.67 -18.38 14.82
N GLN A 323 9.43 -17.32 15.10
CA GLN A 323 8.96 -16.10 15.76
C GLN A 323 9.59 -14.88 15.10
N ILE A 324 9.03 -13.70 15.33
CA ILE A 324 9.56 -12.46 14.79
C ILE A 324 10.53 -11.85 15.80
N TYR A 325 11.69 -11.47 15.29
CA TYR A 325 12.76 -10.81 16.00
C TYR A 325 13.09 -9.48 15.35
N LEU A 326 13.60 -8.55 16.13
CA LEU A 326 14.21 -7.31 15.66
C LEU A 326 15.72 -7.35 15.91
N MET A 327 16.48 -6.68 15.06
CA MET A 327 17.91 -6.39 15.23
C MET A 327 18.24 -5.04 14.62
N ASN A 328 19.38 -4.47 14.98
CA ASN A 328 19.92 -3.29 14.29
C ASN A 328 20.22 -3.64 12.82
N ALA A 329 20.07 -2.70 11.91
CA ALA A 329 20.38 -2.90 10.49
C ALA A 329 21.86 -3.18 10.22
N SER A 330 22.75 -2.85 11.18
CA SER A 330 24.18 -3.22 11.18
C SER A 330 24.49 -4.56 11.87
N GLY A 331 23.46 -5.27 12.36
CA GLY A 331 23.57 -6.46 13.18
C GLY A 331 23.62 -6.15 14.70
N GLY A 332 23.41 -7.20 15.51
CA GLY A 332 23.36 -7.07 16.97
C GLY A 332 22.00 -6.63 17.52
N ASN A 333 21.90 -6.55 18.86
CA ASN A 333 20.70 -6.21 19.62
C ASN A 333 19.46 -7.05 19.23
N VAL A 334 19.67 -8.36 19.02
CA VAL A 334 18.60 -9.28 18.61
C VAL A 334 17.64 -9.50 19.76
N ARG A 335 16.36 -9.16 19.55
CA ARG A 335 15.30 -9.37 20.55
C ARG A 335 14.04 -9.94 19.90
N ARG A 336 13.38 -10.86 20.58
CA ARG A 336 12.07 -11.43 20.16
C ARG A 336 10.96 -10.42 20.45
N ILE A 337 9.99 -10.31 19.53
CA ILE A 337 8.82 -9.42 19.70
C ILE A 337 7.47 -10.14 19.59
N THR A 338 7.42 -11.42 19.21
CA THR A 338 6.18 -12.21 19.20
C THR A 338 6.23 -13.29 20.27
N PHE A 339 5.11 -13.46 20.98
CA PHE A 339 4.93 -14.39 22.09
C PHE A 339 3.58 -15.09 21.97
N GLY A 340 3.43 -16.23 22.64
CA GLY A 340 2.21 -17.03 22.61
C GLY A 340 2.28 -18.20 21.64
N GLY A 341 1.15 -18.90 21.46
CA GLY A 341 1.08 -20.14 20.67
C GLY A 341 1.14 -19.89 19.16
N GLY A 342 1.64 -20.91 18.44
CA GLY A 342 1.78 -20.89 16.99
C GLY A 342 3.10 -20.31 16.49
N SER A 343 3.23 -20.24 15.17
CA SER A 343 4.39 -19.69 14.48
C SER A 343 4.05 -18.33 13.89
N TYR A 344 5.03 -17.43 13.91
CA TYR A 344 4.95 -16.08 13.32
C TYR A 344 6.06 -15.94 12.27
N SER A 345 5.72 -15.47 11.08
CA SER A 345 6.63 -15.40 9.94
C SER A 345 6.37 -14.19 9.05
N THR A 346 7.24 -13.99 8.07
CA THR A 346 7.14 -12.97 7.01
C THR A 346 6.81 -11.55 7.52
N PRO A 347 7.57 -11.02 8.51
CA PRO A 347 7.33 -9.66 9.00
C PRO A 347 7.60 -8.62 7.91
N VAL A 348 6.74 -7.60 7.82
CA VAL A 348 6.93 -6.46 6.92
C VAL A 348 6.58 -5.17 7.66
N PHE A 349 7.56 -4.29 7.82
CA PHE A 349 7.30 -2.95 8.38
C PHE A 349 6.35 -2.16 7.49
N SER A 350 5.45 -1.39 8.10
CA SER A 350 4.63 -0.42 7.40
C SER A 350 5.49 0.70 6.81
N PRO A 351 5.06 1.36 5.71
CA PRO A 351 5.77 2.53 5.18
C PRO A 351 5.90 3.68 6.19
N LYS A 352 4.99 3.77 7.15
CA LYS A 352 5.01 4.76 8.23
C LYS A 352 5.94 4.39 9.38
N GLY A 353 6.40 3.12 9.44
CA GLY A 353 7.30 2.62 10.48
C GLY A 353 6.62 2.34 11.83
N ASP A 354 5.32 2.55 11.95
CA ASP A 354 4.54 2.41 13.19
C ASP A 354 4.09 0.97 13.46
N GLN A 355 3.94 0.14 12.41
CA GLN A 355 3.39 -1.20 12.50
C GLN A 355 4.24 -2.24 11.74
N ILE A 356 4.02 -3.52 12.06
CA ILE A 356 4.56 -4.68 11.35
C ILE A 356 3.39 -5.57 10.97
N ALA A 357 3.22 -5.85 9.67
CA ALA A 357 2.36 -6.92 9.18
C ALA A 357 3.10 -8.25 9.27
N PHE A 358 2.37 -9.34 9.55
CA PHE A 358 2.95 -10.66 9.71
C PHE A 358 1.98 -11.77 9.30
N THR A 359 2.51 -12.95 9.03
CA THR A 359 1.75 -14.19 8.93
C THR A 359 1.82 -14.94 10.25
N LYS A 360 0.67 -15.42 10.75
CA LYS A 360 0.57 -16.34 11.89
C LYS A 360 0.00 -17.67 11.46
N GLN A 361 0.63 -18.76 11.88
CA GLN A 361 0.09 -20.10 11.75
C GLN A 361 -0.23 -20.68 13.12
N SER A 362 -1.48 -21.10 13.34
CA SER A 362 -1.93 -21.69 14.60
C SER A 362 -3.17 -22.56 14.36
N GLY A 363 -3.25 -23.72 15.01
CA GLY A 363 -4.40 -24.63 14.87
C GLY A 363 -4.71 -25.08 13.44
N GLY A 364 -3.69 -25.21 12.58
CA GLY A 364 -3.87 -25.61 11.17
C GLY A 364 -4.42 -24.49 10.27
N ARG A 365 -4.52 -23.25 10.75
CA ARG A 365 -4.97 -22.08 9.99
C ARG A 365 -3.85 -21.05 9.89
N PHE A 366 -3.92 -20.28 8.83
CA PHE A 366 -3.07 -19.11 8.60
C PHE A 366 -3.89 -17.83 8.76
N SER A 367 -3.22 -16.78 9.18
CA SER A 367 -3.81 -15.45 9.37
C SER A 367 -2.79 -14.37 9.00
N ILE A 368 -3.25 -13.32 8.36
CA ILE A 368 -2.51 -12.06 8.28
C ILE A 368 -2.87 -11.23 9.51
N GLY A 369 -1.87 -10.67 10.16
CA GLY A 369 -2.04 -9.81 11.32
C GLY A 369 -1.16 -8.58 11.26
N VAL A 370 -1.42 -7.65 12.14
CA VAL A 370 -0.62 -6.44 12.39
C VAL A 370 -0.29 -6.33 13.87
N MET A 371 0.83 -5.70 14.17
CA MET A 371 1.24 -5.34 15.53
C MET A 371 2.00 -4.02 15.48
N ASP A 372 2.15 -3.37 16.62
CA ASP A 372 3.04 -2.21 16.73
C ASP A 372 4.48 -2.57 16.35
N ALA A 373 5.26 -1.63 15.87
CA ALA A 373 6.66 -1.83 15.50
C ALA A 373 7.51 -2.41 16.64
N SER A 374 7.11 -2.22 17.88
CA SER A 374 7.77 -2.80 19.08
C SER A 374 7.33 -4.22 19.41
N GLY A 375 6.23 -4.73 18.80
CA GLY A 375 5.66 -6.06 19.04
C GLY A 375 4.39 -6.08 19.89
N GLY A 376 3.92 -4.91 20.39
CA GLY A 376 2.67 -4.78 21.15
C GLY A 376 1.42 -4.83 20.27
N ASN A 377 0.24 -4.91 20.89
CA ASN A 377 -1.08 -4.75 20.28
C ASN A 377 -1.32 -5.64 19.04
N ALA A 378 -0.81 -6.88 19.06
CA ALA A 378 -0.95 -7.80 17.94
C ALA A 378 -2.42 -8.16 17.69
N LYS A 379 -2.89 -7.95 16.46
CA LYS A 379 -4.26 -8.23 16.00
C LYS A 379 -4.21 -9.08 14.74
N LEU A 380 -5.05 -10.11 14.67
CA LEU A 380 -5.30 -10.89 13.46
C LEU A 380 -6.42 -10.22 12.65
N LEU A 381 -6.17 -10.03 11.37
CA LEU A 381 -7.10 -9.37 10.45
C LEU A 381 -7.91 -10.39 9.65
N THR A 382 -7.31 -11.54 9.32
CA THR A 382 -7.89 -12.58 8.47
C THR A 382 -7.71 -13.96 9.09
N SER A 383 -8.35 -14.98 8.50
CA SER A 383 -8.10 -16.39 8.84
C SER A 383 -8.55 -17.32 7.73
N SER A 384 -7.65 -18.14 7.18
CA SER A 384 -7.96 -19.11 6.13
C SER A 384 -7.12 -20.38 6.20
N TYR A 385 -7.24 -21.24 5.17
CA TYR A 385 -6.46 -22.47 5.03
C TYR A 385 -4.98 -22.18 4.81
N LEU A 386 -4.65 -21.22 3.92
CA LEU A 386 -3.30 -20.73 3.66
C LEU A 386 -3.36 -19.27 3.27
N GLU A 387 -2.64 -18.41 4.00
CA GLU A 387 -2.44 -17.00 3.71
C GLU A 387 -1.02 -16.62 4.06
N GLU A 388 -0.32 -15.97 3.15
CA GLU A 388 1.08 -15.57 3.37
C GLU A 388 1.48 -14.33 2.55
N GLY A 389 2.69 -13.86 2.83
CA GLY A 389 3.37 -12.85 2.03
C GLY A 389 2.74 -11.47 2.08
N PRO A 390 2.48 -10.91 3.27
CA PRO A 390 1.89 -9.57 3.37
C PRO A 390 2.80 -8.52 2.72
N THR A 391 2.18 -7.54 2.08
CA THR A 391 2.81 -6.32 1.56
C THR A 391 1.90 -5.13 1.79
N TRP A 392 2.47 -3.99 2.17
CA TRP A 392 1.73 -2.78 2.46
C TRP A 392 1.43 -1.96 1.23
N ALA A 393 0.24 -1.36 1.16
CA ALA A 393 0.00 -0.19 0.34
C ALA A 393 0.86 0.98 0.83
N PRO A 394 1.30 1.91 -0.03
CA PRO A 394 2.21 2.99 0.36
C PRO A 394 1.63 3.92 1.43
N ASN A 395 0.31 4.02 1.56
CA ASN A 395 -0.33 4.81 2.61
C ASN A 395 -0.38 4.13 4.00
N GLY A 396 0.07 2.87 4.11
CA GLY A 396 0.08 2.12 5.36
C GLY A 396 -1.30 1.74 5.91
N ARG A 397 -2.35 1.74 5.07
CA ARG A 397 -3.73 1.40 5.48
C ARG A 397 -4.19 0.04 5.00
N TYR A 398 -3.63 -0.46 3.90
CA TYR A 398 -4.04 -1.73 3.31
C TYR A 398 -2.86 -2.67 3.23
N ILE A 399 -3.15 -3.96 3.37
CA ILE A 399 -2.19 -5.05 3.25
C ILE A 399 -2.71 -5.98 2.17
N MET A 400 -1.88 -6.24 1.16
CA MET A 400 -2.13 -7.27 0.16
C MET A 400 -1.36 -8.54 0.54
N PHE A 401 -1.94 -9.68 0.26
CA PHE A 401 -1.37 -11.00 0.53
C PHE A 401 -1.93 -12.02 -0.46
N PHE A 402 -1.39 -13.20 -0.51
CA PHE A 402 -2.02 -14.27 -1.26
C PHE A 402 -2.76 -15.25 -0.34
N ARG A 403 -3.83 -15.80 -0.87
CA ARG A 403 -4.65 -16.84 -0.20
C ARG A 403 -4.81 -18.02 -1.14
N GLU A 404 -4.66 -19.22 -0.60
CA GLU A 404 -4.95 -20.47 -1.30
C GLU A 404 -6.00 -21.25 -0.50
N SER A 405 -7.09 -21.66 -1.16
CA SER A 405 -8.06 -22.59 -0.60
C SER A 405 -7.54 -24.03 -0.73
N GLN A 406 -8.06 -24.93 0.08
CA GLN A 406 -7.67 -26.34 0.00
C GLN A 406 -7.96 -26.91 -1.40
N GLY A 407 -6.91 -27.28 -2.14
CA GLY A 407 -7.01 -27.78 -3.51
C GLY A 407 -7.20 -26.71 -4.60
N GLY A 408 -7.29 -25.42 -4.23
CA GLY A 408 -7.45 -24.29 -5.16
C GLY A 408 -6.13 -23.72 -5.70
N ASN A 409 -6.26 -22.71 -6.55
CA ASN A 409 -5.13 -21.87 -6.96
C ASN A 409 -4.97 -20.70 -5.99
N PRO A 410 -3.74 -20.20 -5.80
CA PRO A 410 -3.52 -18.98 -5.04
C PRO A 410 -4.17 -17.79 -5.74
N SER A 411 -4.69 -16.87 -4.95
CA SER A 411 -5.30 -15.62 -5.41
C SER A 411 -4.86 -14.46 -4.52
N LEU A 412 -4.84 -13.24 -5.06
CA LEU A 412 -4.47 -12.05 -4.31
C LEU A 412 -5.68 -11.50 -3.56
N TRP A 413 -5.45 -11.11 -2.33
CA TRP A 413 -6.42 -10.51 -1.44
C TRP A 413 -5.85 -9.26 -0.79
N MET A 414 -6.72 -8.36 -0.42
CA MET A 414 -6.39 -7.13 0.28
C MET A 414 -7.27 -7.00 1.52
N VAL A 415 -6.67 -6.55 2.63
CA VAL A 415 -7.37 -6.24 3.88
C VAL A 415 -6.95 -4.88 4.40
N GLU A 416 -7.90 -4.11 4.90
CA GLU A 416 -7.65 -2.85 5.61
C GLU A 416 -7.18 -3.16 7.05
N VAL A 417 -6.29 -2.35 7.63
CA VAL A 417 -5.63 -2.59 8.93
C VAL A 417 -6.60 -2.71 10.12
N THR A 418 -7.85 -2.28 9.99
CA THR A 418 -8.88 -2.55 11.00
C THR A 418 -9.54 -3.91 10.84
N GLY A 419 -9.35 -4.59 9.68
CA GLY A 419 -9.98 -5.85 9.35
C GLY A 419 -11.43 -5.73 8.85
N ARG A 420 -11.94 -4.52 8.63
CA ARG A 420 -13.33 -4.28 8.20
C ARG A 420 -13.55 -4.47 6.71
N VAL A 421 -12.56 -4.10 5.91
CA VAL A 421 -12.59 -4.23 4.45
C VAL A 421 -11.64 -5.34 4.06
N GLU A 422 -12.18 -6.41 3.49
CA GLU A 422 -11.42 -7.52 2.94
C GLU A 422 -11.99 -7.86 1.56
N ARG A 423 -11.14 -7.96 0.54
CA ARG A 423 -11.58 -8.27 -0.83
C ARG A 423 -10.52 -8.99 -1.64
N ALA A 424 -10.96 -9.76 -2.63
CA ALA A 424 -10.08 -10.29 -3.66
C ALA A 424 -9.64 -9.20 -4.63
N VAL A 425 -8.40 -9.31 -5.12
CA VAL A 425 -7.88 -8.50 -6.23
C VAL A 425 -8.06 -9.31 -7.51
N PRO A 426 -8.76 -8.78 -8.52
CA PRO A 426 -9.07 -9.53 -9.73
C PRO A 426 -7.81 -9.92 -10.51
N TYR A 427 -7.66 -11.21 -10.79
CA TYR A 427 -6.68 -11.75 -11.74
C TYR A 427 -7.20 -13.08 -12.28
N PRO A 428 -7.16 -13.35 -13.60
CA PRO A 428 -7.79 -14.53 -14.18
C PRO A 428 -7.05 -15.85 -13.95
N GLY A 429 -5.84 -15.81 -13.40
CA GLY A 429 -5.00 -16.99 -13.13
C GLY A 429 -4.69 -17.18 -11.65
N GLY A 430 -3.80 -18.12 -11.34
CA GLY A 430 -3.18 -18.23 -10.02
C GLY A 430 -2.21 -17.07 -9.80
N ALA A 431 -2.20 -16.49 -8.59
CA ALA A 431 -1.32 -15.40 -8.23
C ALA A 431 -0.85 -15.51 -6.78
N SER A 432 0.47 -15.43 -6.58
CA SER A 432 1.11 -15.49 -5.26
C SER A 432 2.20 -14.45 -5.09
N ASP A 433 2.78 -14.35 -3.89
CA ASP A 433 3.92 -13.49 -3.55
C ASP A 433 3.77 -12.01 -4.00
N PRO A 434 2.67 -11.31 -3.70
CA PRO A 434 2.50 -9.93 -4.13
C PRO A 434 3.54 -9.00 -3.50
N ALA A 435 3.88 -7.94 -4.23
CA ALA A 435 4.57 -6.79 -3.67
C ALA A 435 3.95 -5.51 -4.23
N TRP A 436 3.56 -4.62 -3.34
CA TRP A 436 2.98 -3.33 -3.67
C TRP A 436 4.09 -2.32 -3.95
N SER A 437 3.95 -1.54 -5.03
CA SER A 437 4.91 -0.48 -5.35
C SER A 437 4.74 0.71 -4.40
N PRO A 438 5.76 1.57 -4.23
CA PRO A 438 5.56 2.95 -3.86
C PRO A 438 4.61 3.66 -4.84
N ARG A 439 4.14 4.88 -4.49
CA ARG A 439 3.37 5.72 -5.43
C ARG A 439 4.22 6.02 -6.68
N LEU A 440 3.58 5.95 -7.84
CA LEU A 440 4.25 6.27 -9.10
C LEU A 440 4.45 7.79 -9.20
N LYS A 441 5.64 8.21 -9.60
CA LYS A 441 6.00 9.62 -9.80
C LYS A 441 5.46 10.17 -11.11
#